data_ae2605a910cfd832990057f5bc240309
#
_entry.id   ae2605a910cfd832990057f5bc240309
#
_cell.length_a   1.000
_cell.length_b   1.000
_cell.length_c   1.000
_cell.angle_alpha   90.00
_cell.angle_beta   90.00
_cell.angle_gamma   90.00
#
_symmetry.space_group_name_H-M   'P 1'
#
loop_
_entity.id
_entity.type
_entity.pdbx_description
1 polymer ?
#
loop_
_entity_poly.entity_id
_entity_poly.type
_entity_poly.pdbx_seq_one_letter_code
_entity_poly.pdbx_strand_id
1 'polypeptide(L)'
;CWDKVLNLERKNYMIKILFVCHGNICRSPMAEFVMKDLVKKAGLSDEFYIASAATSTEEIGNGVHYGTRKKLAEFGISVDGKYAVQLKKSDYAKYDYIIGMDSYNLRNMKRMLPNDTENKIHLLLDWSDNPRDIADPWYTGDFEETYNLVTAACQDWLQWIRDRQ
;
A
#
# COMPACT_ATOMS: atom_id res chain seq x y z
N CYS A 1 -21.21 24.54 17.19
CA CYS A 1 -22.08 23.57 16.50
C CYS A 1 -21.48 23.02 15.23
N TRP A 2 -20.91 23.85 14.37
CA TRP A 2 -20.26 23.41 13.14
C TRP A 2 -19.01 22.56 13.43
N ASP A 3 -18.23 22.89 14.45
CA ASP A 3 -17.02 22.14 14.83
C ASP A 3 -17.35 20.71 15.31
N LYS A 4 -18.52 20.51 15.95
CA LYS A 4 -18.96 19.18 16.35
C LYS A 4 -19.43 18.33 15.18
N VAL A 5 -20.09 18.94 14.20
CA VAL A 5 -20.53 18.25 12.97
C VAL A 5 -19.33 17.87 12.13
N LEU A 6 -18.36 18.78 11.94
CA LEU A 6 -17.12 18.52 11.22
C LEU A 6 -16.28 17.43 11.90
N ASN A 7 -16.23 17.39 13.23
CA ASN A 7 -15.53 16.34 13.97
C ASN A 7 -16.23 14.98 13.86
N LEU A 8 -17.56 14.94 13.77
CA LEU A 8 -18.34 13.73 13.55
C LEU A 8 -18.14 13.20 12.12
N GLU A 9 -18.13 14.08 11.13
CA GLU A 9 -17.85 13.71 9.75
C GLU A 9 -16.42 13.19 9.60
N ARG A 10 -15.42 13.83 10.24
CA ARG A 10 -14.03 13.37 10.24
C ARG A 10 -13.86 12.03 10.95
N LYS A 11 -14.60 11.74 12.03
CA LYS A 11 -14.55 10.45 12.73
C LYS A 11 -15.12 9.30 11.90
N ASN A 12 -16.04 9.60 10.97
CA ASN A 12 -16.64 8.60 10.10
C ASN A 12 -15.92 8.43 8.77
N TYR A 13 -14.91 9.27 8.48
CA TYR A 13 -14.14 9.19 7.25
C TYR A 13 -13.00 8.19 7.38
N MET A 14 -13.07 7.13 6.60
CA MET A 14 -11.98 6.16 6.47
C MET A 14 -11.03 6.55 5.35
N ILE A 15 -9.75 6.62 5.65
CA ILE A 15 -8.70 6.81 4.64
C ILE A 15 -8.42 5.46 4.00
N LYS A 16 -8.56 5.37 2.68
CA LYS A 16 -8.43 4.12 1.94
C LYS A 16 -7.17 4.13 1.07
N ILE A 17 -6.28 3.16 1.33
CA ILE A 17 -4.98 3.03 0.67
C ILE A 17 -4.90 1.70 -0.05
N LEU A 18 -4.52 1.74 -1.34
CA LEU A 18 -4.27 0.55 -2.14
C LEU A 18 -2.80 0.53 -2.58
N PHE A 19 -2.07 -0.49 -2.14
CA PHE A 19 -0.70 -0.72 -2.60
C PHE A 19 -0.72 -1.62 -3.83
N VAL A 20 0.09 -1.29 -4.84
CA VAL A 20 0.09 -1.97 -6.13
C VAL A 20 1.50 -2.38 -6.53
N CYS A 21 1.67 -3.63 -6.95
CA CYS A 21 2.89 -4.09 -7.60
C CYS A 21 2.52 -5.00 -8.79
N HIS A 22 3.51 -5.63 -9.42
CA HIS A 22 3.26 -6.45 -10.61
C HIS A 22 2.36 -7.66 -10.31
N GLY A 23 2.73 -8.49 -9.33
CA GLY A 23 2.05 -9.77 -9.06
C GLY A 23 1.17 -9.81 -7.82
N ASN A 24 1.27 -8.82 -6.95
CA ASN A 24 0.56 -8.78 -5.65
C ASN A 24 0.88 -9.99 -4.74
N ILE A 25 2.11 -10.46 -4.78
CA ILE A 25 2.57 -11.56 -3.91
C ILE A 25 3.80 -11.20 -3.06
N CYS A 26 4.57 -10.19 -3.43
CA CYS A 26 5.79 -9.78 -2.72
C CYS A 26 5.69 -8.38 -2.11
N ARG A 27 5.93 -7.33 -2.91
CA ARG A 27 6.07 -5.95 -2.42
C ARG A 27 4.77 -5.33 -1.91
N SER A 28 3.70 -5.42 -2.69
CA SER A 28 2.43 -4.79 -2.30
C SER A 28 1.78 -5.47 -1.10
N PRO A 29 1.79 -6.80 -0.94
CA PRO A 29 1.35 -7.42 0.31
C PRO A 29 2.20 -7.01 1.50
N MET A 30 3.52 -6.90 1.32
CA MET A 30 4.41 -6.45 2.40
C MET A 30 4.01 -5.04 2.87
N ALA A 31 3.81 -4.11 1.94
CA ALA A 31 3.38 -2.75 2.26
C ALA A 31 2.01 -2.73 2.93
N GLU A 32 1.07 -3.52 2.45
CA GLU A 32 -0.27 -3.63 3.05
C GLU A 32 -0.18 -4.03 4.52
N PHE A 33 0.51 -5.11 4.84
CA PHE A 33 0.56 -5.63 6.20
C PHE A 33 1.46 -4.81 7.13
N VAL A 34 2.54 -4.23 6.62
CA VAL A 34 3.35 -3.29 7.40
C VAL A 34 2.54 -2.05 7.77
N MET A 35 1.81 -1.48 6.81
CA MET A 35 0.98 -0.30 7.08
C MET A 35 -0.15 -0.63 8.07
N LYS A 36 -0.79 -1.78 7.93
CA LYS A 36 -1.82 -2.25 8.88
C LYS A 36 -1.25 -2.36 10.30
N ASP A 37 -0.04 -2.88 10.43
CA ASP A 37 0.63 -3.02 11.72
C ASP A 37 0.96 -1.65 12.34
N LEU A 38 1.49 -0.72 11.55
CA LEU A 38 1.78 0.65 11.99
C LEU A 38 0.52 1.38 12.46
N VAL A 39 -0.54 1.30 11.70
CA VAL A 39 -1.84 1.91 12.00
C VAL A 39 -2.42 1.32 13.28
N LYS A 40 -2.33 0.01 13.46
CA LYS A 40 -2.79 -0.68 14.66
C LYS A 40 -2.02 -0.21 15.90
N LYS A 41 -0.69 -0.15 15.81
CA LYS A 41 0.17 0.29 16.91
C LYS A 41 -0.05 1.76 17.29
N ALA A 42 -0.47 2.58 16.32
CA ALA A 42 -0.83 3.97 16.56
C ALA A 42 -2.26 4.17 17.10
N GLY A 43 -3.05 3.08 17.23
CA GLY A 43 -4.44 3.16 17.69
C GLY A 43 -5.40 3.71 16.63
N LEU A 44 -5.05 3.60 15.34
CA LEU A 44 -5.79 4.21 14.23
C LEU A 44 -6.50 3.19 13.32
N SER A 45 -6.65 1.94 13.76
CA SER A 45 -7.21 0.87 12.91
C SER A 45 -8.59 1.20 12.34
N ASP A 46 -9.42 1.92 13.09
CA ASP A 46 -10.78 2.28 12.66
C ASP A 46 -10.79 3.43 11.65
N GLU A 47 -9.66 4.09 11.44
CA GLU A 47 -9.55 5.26 10.55
C GLU A 47 -8.95 4.92 9.19
N PHE A 48 -8.48 3.69 8.98
CA PHE A 48 -7.80 3.27 7.77
C PHE A 48 -8.37 1.98 7.19
N TYR A 49 -8.55 1.94 5.88
CA TYR A 49 -8.81 0.74 5.10
C TYR A 49 -7.63 0.53 4.16
N ILE A 50 -6.91 -0.58 4.31
CA ILE A 50 -5.65 -0.84 3.61
C ILE A 50 -5.75 -2.16 2.86
N ALA A 51 -5.41 -2.14 1.58
CA ALA A 51 -5.44 -3.31 0.71
C ALA A 51 -4.28 -3.28 -0.27
N SER A 52 -4.16 -4.32 -1.09
CA SER A 52 -3.16 -4.39 -2.15
C SER A 52 -3.70 -5.14 -3.37
N ALA A 53 -3.13 -4.85 -4.54
CA ALA A 53 -3.55 -5.42 -5.82
C ALA A 53 -2.36 -5.53 -6.78
N ALA A 54 -2.56 -6.25 -7.89
CA ALA A 54 -1.58 -6.45 -8.95
C ALA A 54 -1.97 -5.68 -10.22
N THR A 55 -0.96 -5.25 -10.98
CA THR A 55 -1.19 -4.77 -12.34
C THR A 55 -1.37 -5.92 -13.32
N SER A 56 -0.77 -7.08 -13.06
CA SER A 56 -0.85 -8.26 -13.93
C SER A 56 -1.85 -9.29 -13.42
N THR A 57 -2.11 -10.29 -14.26
CA THR A 57 -2.99 -11.43 -13.92
C THR A 57 -2.19 -12.69 -13.58
N GLU A 58 -0.87 -12.63 -13.61
CA GLU A 58 0.00 -13.82 -13.53
C GLU A 58 -0.17 -14.62 -12.23
N GLU A 59 -0.42 -13.94 -11.12
CA GLU A 59 -0.46 -14.54 -9.78
C GLU A 59 -1.84 -14.49 -9.12
N ILE A 60 -2.89 -14.13 -9.85
CA ILE A 60 -4.23 -13.99 -9.27
C ILE A 60 -4.65 -15.28 -8.57
N GLY A 61 -5.11 -15.14 -7.33
CA GLY A 61 -5.53 -16.26 -6.49
C GLY A 61 -4.42 -16.89 -5.68
N ASN A 62 -3.16 -16.57 -5.95
CA ASN A 62 -2.02 -17.10 -5.20
C ASN A 62 -1.82 -16.36 -3.87
N GLY A 63 -1.34 -17.09 -2.87
CA GLY A 63 -1.02 -16.50 -1.56
C GLY A 63 0.26 -15.67 -1.60
N VAL A 64 0.56 -15.04 -0.48
CA VAL A 64 1.77 -14.22 -0.32
C VAL A 64 3.01 -15.08 -0.50
N HIS A 65 3.99 -14.56 -1.25
CA HIS A 65 5.25 -15.24 -1.50
C HIS A 65 5.96 -15.60 -0.19
N TYR A 66 6.61 -16.76 -0.17
CA TYR A 66 7.29 -17.27 1.02
C TYR A 66 8.27 -16.27 1.64
N GLY A 67 9.07 -15.58 0.82
CA GLY A 67 10.05 -14.59 1.30
C GLY A 67 9.41 -13.44 2.06
N THR A 68 8.30 -12.90 1.55
CA THR A 68 7.53 -11.85 2.24
C THR A 68 6.88 -12.38 3.51
N ARG A 69 6.25 -13.55 3.43
CA ARG A 69 5.59 -14.18 4.58
C ARG A 69 6.57 -14.47 5.71
N LYS A 70 7.73 -15.02 5.38
CA LYS A 70 8.80 -15.33 6.35
C LYS A 70 9.33 -14.05 7.01
N LYS A 71 9.61 -13.02 6.20
CA LYS A 71 10.13 -11.74 6.70
C LYS A 71 9.15 -11.08 7.67
N LEU A 72 7.87 -11.02 7.33
CA LEU A 72 6.85 -10.43 8.18
C LEU A 72 6.61 -11.26 9.46
N ALA A 73 6.74 -12.59 9.38
CA ALA A 73 6.62 -13.45 10.55
C ALA A 73 7.70 -13.15 11.61
N GLU A 74 8.89 -12.71 11.21
CA GLU A 74 9.95 -12.29 12.14
C GLU A 74 9.49 -11.15 13.06
N PHE A 75 8.51 -10.37 12.63
CA PHE A 75 7.97 -9.21 13.37
C PHE A 75 6.57 -9.47 13.91
N GLY A 76 6.13 -10.74 13.92
CA GLY A 76 4.82 -11.12 14.42
C GLY A 76 3.65 -10.71 13.54
N ILE A 77 3.91 -10.43 12.26
CA ILE A 77 2.88 -10.01 11.31
C ILE A 77 2.43 -11.20 10.47
N SER A 78 1.14 -11.57 10.59
CA SER A 78 0.51 -12.62 9.80
C SER A 78 -0.05 -12.07 8.50
N VAL A 79 0.08 -12.85 7.41
CA VAL A 79 -0.50 -12.52 6.11
C VAL A 79 -1.65 -13.48 5.75
N ASP A 80 -2.19 -14.19 6.72
CA ASP A 80 -3.25 -15.17 6.51
C ASP A 80 -4.47 -14.54 5.84
N GLY A 81 -5.03 -15.25 4.86
CA GLY A 81 -6.21 -14.82 4.13
C GLY A 81 -5.96 -13.86 2.97
N LYS A 82 -4.70 -13.47 2.73
CA LYS A 82 -4.36 -12.61 1.59
C LYS A 82 -4.07 -13.45 0.34
N TYR A 83 -4.79 -13.13 -0.73
CA TYR A 83 -4.59 -13.72 -2.06
C TYR A 83 -4.47 -12.60 -3.08
N ALA A 84 -3.66 -12.82 -4.12
CA ALA A 84 -3.45 -11.82 -5.16
C ALA A 84 -4.75 -11.51 -5.92
N VAL A 85 -5.03 -10.22 -6.08
CA VAL A 85 -6.16 -9.71 -6.85
C VAL A 85 -5.66 -8.66 -7.84
N GLN A 86 -6.37 -8.46 -8.94
CA GLN A 86 -5.97 -7.49 -9.94
C GLN A 86 -6.58 -6.11 -9.66
N LEU A 87 -5.82 -5.06 -9.96
CA LEU A 87 -6.28 -3.68 -9.97
C LEU A 87 -7.41 -3.52 -10.98
N LYS A 88 -8.51 -2.84 -10.60
CA LYS A 88 -9.70 -2.60 -11.41
C LYS A 88 -9.94 -1.10 -11.56
N LYS A 89 -10.66 -0.70 -12.62
CA LYS A 89 -11.05 0.70 -12.83
C LYS A 89 -11.87 1.26 -11.66
N SER A 90 -12.72 0.43 -11.06
CA SER A 90 -13.55 0.82 -9.91
C SER A 90 -12.72 1.13 -8.66
N ASP A 91 -11.48 0.67 -8.59
CA ASP A 91 -10.60 0.97 -7.46
C ASP A 91 -10.23 2.46 -7.39
N TYR A 92 -10.21 3.15 -8.52
CA TYR A 92 -9.89 4.58 -8.53
C TYR A 92 -10.86 5.41 -7.66
N ALA A 93 -12.15 5.16 -7.77
CA ALA A 93 -13.15 5.86 -6.98
C ALA A 93 -13.16 5.40 -5.51
N LYS A 94 -12.77 4.15 -5.26
CA LYS A 94 -12.82 3.53 -3.93
C LYS A 94 -11.69 4.01 -3.00
N TYR A 95 -10.48 4.17 -3.53
CA TYR A 95 -9.28 4.48 -2.73
C TYR A 95 -8.90 5.95 -2.81
N ASP A 96 -8.35 6.48 -1.72
CA ASP A 96 -7.81 7.85 -1.66
C ASP A 96 -6.38 7.92 -2.21
N TYR A 97 -5.60 6.86 -1.96
CA TYR A 97 -4.20 6.76 -2.40
C TYR A 97 -3.99 5.41 -3.06
N ILE A 98 -3.39 5.41 -4.25
CA ILE A 98 -3.07 4.21 -5.02
C ILE A 98 -1.57 4.26 -5.28
N ILE A 99 -0.81 3.39 -4.59
CA ILE A 99 0.63 3.52 -4.42
C ILE A 99 1.35 2.33 -5.04
N GLY A 100 2.15 2.59 -6.08
CA GLY A 100 3.00 1.60 -6.74
C GLY A 100 4.38 1.52 -6.13
N MET A 101 5.16 0.52 -6.54
CA MET A 101 6.48 0.24 -5.99
C MET A 101 7.61 0.71 -6.89
N ASP A 102 7.40 0.71 -8.20
CA ASP A 102 8.41 1.07 -9.19
C ASP A 102 7.79 1.75 -10.42
N SER A 103 8.65 2.21 -11.32
CA SER A 103 8.25 2.92 -12.54
C SER A 103 7.40 2.06 -13.49
N TYR A 104 7.62 0.74 -13.52
CA TYR A 104 6.79 -0.19 -14.31
C TYR A 104 5.37 -0.26 -13.74
N ASN A 105 5.25 -0.37 -12.42
CA ASN A 105 3.94 -0.33 -11.76
C ASN A 105 3.22 0.98 -12.09
N LEU A 106 3.93 2.10 -11.97
CA LEU A 106 3.35 3.43 -12.23
C LEU A 106 2.82 3.54 -13.66
N ARG A 107 3.59 3.08 -14.65
CA ARG A 107 3.20 3.09 -16.06
C ARG A 107 1.93 2.27 -16.28
N ASN A 108 1.89 1.05 -15.73
CA ASN A 108 0.73 0.17 -15.87
C ASN A 108 -0.49 0.69 -15.12
N MET A 109 -0.29 1.26 -13.94
CA MET A 109 -1.37 1.90 -13.17
C MET A 109 -2.00 3.05 -13.95
N LYS A 110 -1.20 3.91 -14.56
CA LYS A 110 -1.70 5.03 -15.38
C LYS A 110 -2.42 4.56 -16.65
N ARG A 111 -1.98 3.44 -17.22
CA ARG A 111 -2.66 2.82 -18.37
C ARG A 111 -4.02 2.24 -17.97
N MET A 112 -4.08 1.55 -16.82
CA MET A 112 -5.28 0.90 -16.31
C MET A 112 -6.28 1.90 -15.72
N LEU A 113 -5.77 2.99 -15.14
CA LEU A 113 -6.54 4.05 -14.50
C LEU A 113 -6.23 5.39 -15.19
N PRO A 114 -6.68 5.57 -16.46
CA PRO A 114 -6.43 6.82 -17.17
C PRO A 114 -7.19 7.97 -16.51
N ASN A 115 -6.73 9.20 -16.70
CA ASN A 115 -7.37 10.41 -16.18
C ASN A 115 -7.34 10.50 -14.65
N ASP A 116 -6.13 10.44 -14.07
CA ASP A 116 -5.92 10.65 -12.63
C ASP A 116 -6.13 12.13 -12.25
N THR A 117 -7.37 12.59 -12.36
CA THR A 117 -7.75 13.98 -12.11
C THR A 117 -7.64 14.38 -10.64
N GLU A 118 -7.70 13.41 -9.73
CA GLU A 118 -7.62 13.66 -8.28
C GLU A 118 -6.22 13.40 -7.71
N ASN A 119 -5.26 13.12 -8.58
CA ASN A 119 -3.85 12.89 -8.21
C ASN A 119 -3.69 11.83 -7.12
N LYS A 120 -4.32 10.67 -7.33
CA LYS A 120 -4.30 9.54 -6.38
C LYS A 120 -3.12 8.60 -6.57
N ILE A 121 -2.50 8.58 -7.76
CA ILE A 121 -1.46 7.62 -8.13
C ILE A 121 -0.08 8.13 -7.70
N HIS A 122 0.61 7.35 -6.89
CA HIS A 122 1.91 7.70 -6.31
C HIS A 122 2.85 6.50 -6.30
N LEU A 123 4.12 6.74 -5.99
CA LEU A 123 5.10 5.71 -5.67
C LEU A 123 5.36 5.68 -4.16
N LEU A 124 5.68 4.51 -3.64
CA LEU A 124 5.87 4.32 -2.19
C LEU A 124 6.99 5.20 -1.64
N LEU A 125 8.10 5.35 -2.37
CA LEU A 125 9.25 6.15 -1.92
C LEU A 125 9.14 7.64 -2.25
N ASP A 126 7.99 8.14 -2.70
CA ASP A 126 7.81 9.57 -3.04
C ASP A 126 8.14 10.54 -1.88
N TRP A 127 7.88 10.11 -0.65
CA TRP A 127 8.10 10.96 0.54
C TRP A 127 9.39 10.60 1.29
N SER A 128 10.23 9.73 0.72
CA SER A 128 11.53 9.39 1.30
C SER A 128 12.57 10.48 0.99
N ASP A 129 13.69 10.45 1.73
CA ASP A 129 14.84 11.33 1.48
C ASP A 129 15.49 11.06 0.11
N ASN A 130 15.29 9.87 -0.44
CA ASN A 130 15.83 9.46 -1.73
C ASN A 130 14.74 8.75 -2.54
N PRO A 131 13.81 9.50 -3.19
CA PRO A 131 12.76 8.91 -4.00
C PRO A 131 13.33 8.07 -5.14
N ARG A 132 12.90 6.80 -5.23
CA ARG A 132 13.34 5.86 -6.25
C ARG A 132 12.42 4.65 -6.29
N ASP A 133 12.70 3.72 -7.21
CA ASP A 133 11.98 2.45 -7.29
C ASP A 133 12.43 1.51 -6.16
N ILE A 134 11.50 0.65 -5.71
CA ILE A 134 11.81 -0.48 -4.85
C ILE A 134 12.06 -1.70 -5.73
N ALA A 135 13.26 -2.27 -5.67
CA ALA A 135 13.62 -3.45 -6.44
C ALA A 135 12.70 -4.63 -6.09
N ASP A 136 12.34 -5.43 -7.10
CA ASP A 136 11.46 -6.57 -6.90
C ASP A 136 12.27 -7.73 -6.27
N PRO A 137 11.92 -8.16 -5.04
CA PRO A 137 12.66 -9.22 -4.35
C PRO A 137 12.47 -10.60 -5.01
N TRP A 138 11.49 -10.75 -5.90
CA TRP A 138 11.37 -11.96 -6.73
C TRP A 138 12.65 -12.19 -7.54
N TYR A 139 13.25 -11.10 -8.05
CA TYR A 139 14.49 -11.16 -8.85
C TYR A 139 15.76 -11.03 -8.02
N THR A 140 15.76 -10.18 -7.00
CA THR A 140 16.95 -9.92 -6.18
C THR A 140 17.14 -10.94 -5.07
N GLY A 141 16.06 -11.54 -4.59
CA GLY A 141 16.08 -12.40 -3.40
C GLY A 141 16.26 -11.64 -2.09
N ASP A 142 16.36 -10.30 -2.13
CA ASP A 142 16.66 -9.49 -0.96
C ASP A 142 15.37 -8.94 -0.31
N PHE A 143 14.72 -9.80 0.45
CA PHE A 143 13.50 -9.44 1.19
C PHE A 143 13.79 -8.55 2.39
N GLU A 144 15.01 -8.56 2.91
CA GLU A 144 15.41 -7.68 4.01
C GLU A 144 15.49 -6.23 3.57
N GLU A 145 16.16 -5.96 2.44
CA GLU A 145 16.20 -4.61 1.86
C GLU A 145 14.79 -4.11 1.56
N THR A 146 13.96 -4.95 0.94
CA THR A 146 12.57 -4.61 0.63
C THR A 146 11.80 -4.26 1.90
N TYR A 147 11.95 -5.06 2.94
CA TYR A 147 11.28 -4.80 4.23
C TYR A 147 11.73 -3.48 4.85
N ASN A 148 13.02 -3.19 4.84
CA ASN A 148 13.57 -1.96 5.40
C ASN A 148 13.04 -0.73 4.66
N LEU A 149 13.04 -0.77 3.32
CA LEU A 149 12.54 0.32 2.48
C LEU A 149 11.02 0.50 2.65
N VAL A 150 10.27 -0.59 2.62
CA VAL A 150 8.80 -0.55 2.77
C VAL A 150 8.41 -0.01 4.13
N THR A 151 9.07 -0.47 5.19
CA THR A 151 8.75 -0.02 6.56
C THR A 151 9.00 1.47 6.74
N ALA A 152 10.17 1.95 6.31
CA ALA A 152 10.49 3.37 6.38
C ALA A 152 9.53 4.22 5.54
N ALA A 153 9.23 3.76 4.33
CA ALA A 153 8.32 4.47 3.43
C ALA A 153 6.88 4.50 3.95
N CYS A 154 6.41 3.42 4.54
CA CYS A 154 5.08 3.39 5.17
C CYS A 154 4.98 4.36 6.35
N GLN A 155 6.05 4.48 7.14
CA GLN A 155 6.13 5.48 8.20
C GLN A 155 6.04 6.90 7.65
N ASP A 156 6.77 7.19 6.56
CA ASP A 156 6.75 8.50 5.88
C ASP A 156 5.34 8.80 5.34
N TRP A 157 4.69 7.84 4.70
CA TRP A 157 3.33 7.99 4.19
C TRP A 157 2.32 8.23 5.30
N LEU A 158 2.40 7.48 6.38
CA LEU A 158 1.48 7.64 7.51
C LEU A 158 1.63 9.03 8.12
N GLN A 159 2.84 9.50 8.31
CA GLN A 159 3.11 10.85 8.84
C GLN A 159 2.57 11.93 7.88
N TRP A 160 2.82 11.77 6.57
CA TRP A 160 2.34 12.70 5.55
C TRP A 160 0.81 12.79 5.53
N ILE A 161 0.12 11.65 5.63
CA ILE A 161 -1.34 11.60 5.67
C ILE A 161 -1.87 12.27 6.95
N ARG A 162 -1.27 11.97 8.10
CA ARG A 162 -1.69 12.54 9.40
C ARG A 162 -1.52 14.05 9.45
N ASP A 163 -0.47 14.58 8.83
CA ASP A 163 -0.23 16.03 8.79
C ASP A 163 -1.29 16.77 7.97
N ARG A 164 -2.06 16.08 7.14
CA ARG A 164 -3.12 16.66 6.31
C ARG A 164 -4.52 16.56 6.92
N GLN A 165 -4.63 15.93 8.06
CA GLN A 165 -5.93 15.77 8.75
C GLN A 165 -6.28 16.91 9.69
#